data_8bc2941881ec25e37729e7ee7058a3c5
#
_entry.id   8bc2941881ec25e37729e7ee7058a3c5
#
_cell.length_a   1.000
_cell.length_b   1.000
_cell.length_c   1.000
_cell.angle_alpha   90.00
_cell.angle_beta   90.00
_cell.angle_gamma   90.00
#
_symmetry.space_group_name_H-M   'P 1'
#
loop_
_entity.id
_entity.type
_entity.pdbx_description
1 polymer ?
#
loop_
_entity_poly.entity_id
_entity_poly.type
_entity_poly.pdbx_seq_one_letter_code
_entity_poly.pdbx_strand_id
1 'polypeptide(L)'
;MYRYENGLIIGRFQSFHKGHEHIINTALSLCKNVFIYIGSSQESETEHNPFTYAFRKTIIEKCFSGEIKNKRIVIAPLKDAGIGDNSDWGDYVVKNFEKDFNTIPNVIISGEEAQRIAWFSKSQQIDTVYVPKILNISATKLREAILENNFEYWKQYTNDKIWDQFIKMRKIILETRRNKK
;
A
#
# COMPACT_ATOMS: atom_id res chain seq x y z
N MET A 1 -25.09 3.33 -4.26
CA MET A 1 -25.03 2.92 -2.84
C MET A 1 -23.76 2.10 -2.65
N TYR A 2 -22.91 2.40 -1.67
CA TYR A 2 -21.71 1.60 -1.38
C TYR A 2 -22.11 0.33 -0.61
N ARG A 3 -21.35 -0.76 -0.85
CA ARG A 3 -21.57 -2.04 -0.15
C ARG A 3 -21.06 -1.99 1.30
N TYR A 4 -19.97 -1.23 1.53
CA TYR A 4 -19.32 -1.11 2.83
C TYR A 4 -19.16 0.36 3.23
N GLU A 5 -19.18 0.64 4.51
CA GLU A 5 -18.88 1.98 5.04
C GLU A 5 -17.37 2.23 5.02
N ASN A 6 -16.56 1.33 5.62
CA ASN A 6 -15.13 1.49 5.81
C ASN A 6 -14.37 0.29 5.23
N GLY A 7 -13.58 0.52 4.19
CA GLY A 7 -12.66 -0.45 3.61
C GLY A 7 -11.22 -0.19 4.04
N LEU A 8 -10.47 -1.24 4.35
CA LEU A 8 -9.06 -1.15 4.71
C LEU A 8 -8.19 -1.85 3.66
N ILE A 9 -7.13 -1.17 3.24
CA ILE A 9 -6.05 -1.70 2.41
C ILE A 9 -4.76 -1.62 3.20
N ILE A 10 -3.95 -2.68 3.18
CA ILE A 10 -2.65 -2.70 3.84
C ILE A 10 -1.59 -3.08 2.82
N GLY A 11 -0.52 -2.30 2.73
CA GLY A 11 0.58 -2.58 1.82
C GLY A 11 1.83 -1.77 2.13
N ARG A 12 2.99 -2.24 1.66
CA ARG A 12 4.25 -1.49 1.80
C ARG A 12 4.41 -0.40 0.75
N PHE A 13 3.84 -0.58 -0.44
CA PHE A 13 3.90 0.37 -1.57
C PHE A 13 5.33 0.76 -1.98
N GLN A 14 6.25 -0.19 -2.00
CA GLN A 14 7.68 -0.06 -2.26
C GLN A 14 8.09 -0.70 -3.62
N SER A 15 7.81 -0.24 -4.77
CA SER A 15 7.32 1.02 -5.33
C SER A 15 5.80 0.92 -5.63
N PHE A 16 5.12 2.07 -5.67
CA PHE A 16 3.72 2.15 -6.08
C PHE A 16 3.57 1.86 -7.58
N HIS A 17 2.50 1.14 -7.97
CA HIS A 17 2.25 0.74 -9.36
C HIS A 17 0.76 0.52 -9.65
N LYS A 18 0.41 0.35 -10.92
CA LYS A 18 -0.97 0.11 -11.39
C LYS A 18 -1.70 -1.04 -10.71
N GLY A 19 -0.98 -2.05 -10.22
CA GLY A 19 -1.58 -3.11 -9.39
C GLY A 19 -2.10 -2.59 -8.05
N HIS A 20 -1.36 -1.72 -7.38
CA HIS A 20 -1.83 -1.05 -6.16
C HIS A 20 -2.98 -0.08 -6.46
N GLU A 21 -2.89 0.65 -7.57
CA GLU A 21 -3.94 1.56 -8.03
C GLU A 21 -5.24 0.81 -8.30
N HIS A 22 -5.17 -0.37 -8.91
CA HIS A 22 -6.31 -1.24 -9.14
C HIS A 22 -7.01 -1.66 -7.84
N ILE A 23 -6.24 -2.06 -6.82
CA ILE A 23 -6.78 -2.40 -5.49
C ILE A 23 -7.49 -1.20 -4.86
N ILE A 24 -6.88 -0.01 -4.91
CA ILE A 24 -7.46 1.22 -4.35
C ILE A 24 -8.75 1.61 -5.11
N ASN A 25 -8.75 1.54 -6.44
CA ASN A 25 -9.93 1.83 -7.24
C ASN A 25 -11.07 0.84 -6.98
N THR A 26 -10.76 -0.44 -6.79
CA THR A 26 -11.74 -1.45 -6.38
C THR A 26 -12.33 -1.10 -5.01
N ALA A 27 -11.50 -0.73 -4.05
CA ALA A 27 -11.97 -0.30 -2.74
C ALA A 27 -12.89 0.94 -2.82
N LEU A 28 -12.53 1.94 -3.63
CA LEU A 28 -13.32 3.15 -3.86
C LEU A 28 -14.68 2.85 -4.51
N SER A 29 -14.79 1.80 -5.30
CA SER A 29 -16.06 1.38 -5.89
C SER A 29 -16.99 0.66 -4.89
N LEU A 30 -16.41 -0.04 -3.91
CA LEU A 30 -17.13 -0.85 -2.94
C LEU A 30 -17.44 -0.10 -1.63
N CYS A 31 -16.57 0.83 -1.23
CA CYS A 31 -16.57 1.45 0.09
C CYS A 31 -16.84 2.95 0.01
N LYS A 32 -17.56 3.47 1.00
CA LYS A 32 -17.76 4.92 1.17
C LYS A 32 -16.46 5.60 1.59
N ASN A 33 -15.74 5.03 2.55
CA ASN A 33 -14.45 5.49 3.02
C ASN A 33 -13.40 4.40 2.78
N VAL A 34 -12.20 4.78 2.32
CA VAL A 34 -11.08 3.88 2.09
C VAL A 34 -9.92 4.31 2.97
N PHE A 35 -9.46 3.40 3.81
CA PHE A 35 -8.31 3.60 4.68
C PHE A 35 -7.13 2.81 4.13
N ILE A 36 -5.97 3.44 4.05
CA ILE A 36 -4.73 2.83 3.55
C ILE A 36 -3.70 2.85 4.67
N TYR A 37 -3.36 1.67 5.18
CA TYR A 37 -2.19 1.51 6.02
C TYR A 37 -0.95 1.25 5.18
N ILE A 38 0.03 2.13 5.31
CA ILE A 38 1.37 1.92 4.75
C ILE A 38 2.20 1.16 5.78
N GLY A 39 2.37 -0.15 5.54
CA GLY A 39 3.12 -1.06 6.40
C GLY A 39 4.63 -0.79 6.41
N SER A 40 5.35 -1.42 7.34
CA SER A 40 6.79 -1.17 7.59
C SER A 40 7.10 0.33 7.62
N SER A 41 6.25 1.10 8.34
CA SER A 41 6.32 2.56 8.29
C SER A 41 7.57 3.13 8.97
N GLN A 42 8.17 2.37 9.89
CA GLN A 42 9.42 2.69 10.57
C GLN A 42 10.67 2.36 9.73
N GLU A 43 10.51 1.57 8.65
CA GLU A 43 11.62 1.12 7.84
C GLU A 43 11.82 1.99 6.60
N SER A 44 13.09 2.31 6.34
CA SER A 44 13.56 2.98 5.13
C SER A 44 15.03 2.66 4.89
N GLU A 45 15.56 3.07 3.75
CA GLU A 45 16.97 2.94 3.40
C GLU A 45 17.50 1.50 3.39
N THR A 46 16.59 0.53 3.21
CA THR A 46 16.94 -0.89 3.01
C THR A 46 16.61 -1.32 1.58
N GLU A 47 17.17 -2.42 1.13
CA GLU A 47 16.91 -2.95 -0.22
C GLU A 47 15.45 -3.30 -0.44
N HIS A 48 14.80 -3.84 0.58
CA HIS A 48 13.38 -4.18 0.54
C HIS A 48 12.47 -2.97 0.76
N ASN A 49 12.92 -2.01 1.56
CA ASN A 49 12.17 -0.81 1.91
C ASN A 49 13.03 0.46 1.66
N PRO A 50 13.37 0.81 0.40
CA PRO A 50 14.21 1.99 0.14
C PRO A 50 13.50 3.31 0.46
N PHE A 51 12.19 3.38 0.32
CA PHE A 51 11.43 4.62 0.44
C PHE A 51 10.83 4.80 1.84
N THR A 52 11.01 5.99 2.41
CA THR A 52 10.39 6.38 3.69
C THR A 52 8.86 6.33 3.63
N TYR A 53 8.20 6.23 4.77
CA TYR A 53 6.74 6.36 4.87
C TYR A 53 6.24 7.65 4.21
N ALA A 54 6.86 8.79 4.53
CA ALA A 54 6.46 10.09 4.00
C ALA A 54 6.52 10.13 2.46
N PHE A 55 7.57 9.58 1.87
CA PHE A 55 7.71 9.51 0.41
C PHE A 55 6.63 8.63 -0.22
N ARG A 56 6.38 7.43 0.33
CA ARG A 56 5.34 6.51 -0.17
C ARG A 56 3.95 7.13 -0.08
N LYS A 57 3.65 7.83 1.03
CA LYS A 57 2.42 8.59 1.23
C LYS A 57 2.25 9.64 0.13
N THR A 58 3.27 10.48 -0.11
CA THR A 58 3.23 11.51 -1.16
C THR A 58 2.95 10.93 -2.55
N ILE A 59 3.49 9.75 -2.88
CA ILE A 59 3.23 9.08 -4.15
C ILE A 59 1.74 8.71 -4.29
N ILE A 60 1.14 8.14 -3.26
CA ILE A 60 -0.29 7.79 -3.25
C ILE A 60 -1.14 9.08 -3.32
N GLU A 61 -0.79 10.11 -2.56
CA GLU A 61 -1.48 11.41 -2.55
C GLU A 61 -1.48 12.08 -3.93
N LYS A 62 -0.39 11.99 -4.69
CA LYS A 62 -0.34 12.48 -6.07
C LYS A 62 -1.34 11.74 -6.97
N CYS A 63 -1.42 10.41 -6.86
CA CYS A 63 -2.31 9.60 -7.69
C CYS A 63 -3.80 9.84 -7.37
N PHE A 64 -4.13 10.04 -6.10
CA PHE A 64 -5.52 10.11 -5.59
C PHE A 64 -5.84 11.45 -4.91
N SER A 65 -5.33 12.54 -5.45
CA SER A 65 -5.47 13.87 -4.83
C SER A 65 -6.92 14.33 -4.65
N GLY A 66 -7.81 13.95 -5.56
CA GLY A 66 -9.24 14.25 -5.47
C GLY A 66 -9.92 13.53 -4.32
N GLU A 67 -9.68 12.24 -4.21
CA GLU A 67 -10.27 11.38 -3.18
C GLU A 67 -9.77 11.73 -1.78
N ILE A 68 -8.51 12.14 -1.67
CA ILE A 68 -7.93 12.62 -0.41
C ILE A 68 -8.52 13.97 -0.01
N LYS A 69 -8.61 14.90 -0.96
CA LYS A 69 -9.25 16.22 -0.72
C LYS A 69 -10.70 16.07 -0.25
N ASN A 70 -11.42 15.12 -0.82
CA ASN A 70 -12.81 14.82 -0.47
C ASN A 70 -12.93 13.89 0.76
N LYS A 71 -11.82 13.59 1.43
CA LYS A 71 -11.75 12.70 2.61
C LYS A 71 -12.27 11.28 2.38
N ARG A 72 -12.33 10.84 1.12
CA ARG A 72 -12.69 9.48 0.76
C ARG A 72 -11.54 8.48 0.96
N ILE A 73 -10.29 8.95 0.89
CA ILE A 73 -9.09 8.19 1.23
C ILE A 73 -8.42 8.83 2.44
N VAL A 74 -8.10 7.99 3.42
CA VAL A 74 -7.28 8.35 4.57
C VAL A 74 -6.04 7.45 4.60
N ILE A 75 -4.85 8.02 4.74
CA ILE A 75 -3.58 7.28 4.74
C ILE A 75 -2.91 7.42 6.10
N ALA A 76 -2.56 6.28 6.69
CA ALA A 76 -1.87 6.25 7.98
C ALA A 76 -0.67 5.29 7.99
N PRO A 77 0.30 5.46 8.89
CA PRO A 77 1.41 4.54 9.05
C PRO A 77 0.98 3.30 9.85
N LEU A 78 1.51 2.14 9.48
CA LEU A 78 1.45 0.92 10.28
C LEU A 78 2.87 0.41 10.50
N LYS A 79 3.28 0.30 11.76
CA LYS A 79 4.59 -0.26 12.11
C LYS A 79 4.52 -1.79 12.06
N ASP A 80 5.64 -2.43 11.77
CA ASP A 80 5.76 -3.87 11.98
C ASP A 80 5.89 -4.13 13.49
N ALA A 81 5.06 -5.04 13.97
CA ALA A 81 5.00 -5.36 15.40
C ALA A 81 5.97 -6.50 15.79
N GLY A 82 6.75 -7.05 14.86
CA GLY A 82 7.54 -8.26 15.10
C GLY A 82 6.67 -9.52 15.28
N ILE A 83 5.37 -9.38 15.08
CA ILE A 83 4.40 -10.47 15.10
C ILE A 83 4.49 -11.13 13.73
N GLY A 84 4.74 -12.44 13.71
CA GLY A 84 4.81 -13.20 12.45
C GLY A 84 3.48 -13.22 11.70
N ASP A 85 3.47 -13.92 10.59
CA ASP A 85 2.28 -14.13 9.74
C ASP A 85 1.29 -15.08 10.43
N ASN A 86 0.56 -14.61 11.44
CA ASN A 86 -0.45 -15.35 12.21
C ASN A 86 -1.68 -14.49 12.52
N SER A 87 -2.67 -15.06 13.24
CA SER A 87 -3.90 -14.37 13.63
C SER A 87 -3.68 -13.12 14.48
N ASP A 88 -2.60 -13.07 15.25
CA ASP A 88 -2.30 -11.94 16.15
C ASP A 88 -1.99 -10.67 15.34
N TRP A 89 -1.48 -10.83 14.11
CA TRP A 89 -1.26 -9.70 13.22
C TRP A 89 -2.59 -9.05 12.79
N GLY A 90 -3.63 -9.84 12.52
CA GLY A 90 -4.97 -9.32 12.23
C GLY A 90 -5.53 -8.50 13.39
N ASP A 91 -5.43 -9.03 14.61
CA ASP A 91 -5.88 -8.35 15.82
C ASP A 91 -5.07 -7.06 16.08
N TYR A 92 -3.76 -7.10 15.85
CA TYR A 92 -2.90 -5.91 15.91
C TYR A 92 -3.36 -4.82 14.94
N VAL A 93 -3.68 -5.19 13.70
CA VAL A 93 -4.16 -4.23 12.69
C VAL A 93 -5.49 -3.62 13.10
N VAL A 94 -6.47 -4.43 13.50
CA VAL A 94 -7.80 -3.93 13.89
C VAL A 94 -7.73 -3.03 15.11
N LYS A 95 -6.94 -3.39 16.11
CA LYS A 95 -6.71 -2.57 17.30
C LYS A 95 -6.09 -1.20 16.97
N ASN A 96 -5.10 -1.17 16.07
CA ASN A 96 -4.54 0.10 15.62
C ASN A 96 -5.57 0.91 14.83
N PHE A 97 -6.36 0.26 13.99
CA PHE A 97 -7.39 0.94 13.21
C PHE A 97 -8.45 1.61 14.11
N GLU A 98 -8.94 0.89 15.11
CA GLU A 98 -9.89 1.43 16.10
C GLU A 98 -9.29 2.61 16.85
N LYS A 99 -8.03 2.49 17.27
CA LYS A 99 -7.30 3.57 17.96
C LYS A 99 -7.13 4.82 17.09
N ASP A 100 -6.76 4.63 15.82
CA ASP A 100 -6.40 5.74 14.91
C ASP A 100 -7.63 6.45 14.34
N PHE A 101 -8.75 5.73 14.17
CA PHE A 101 -9.91 6.23 13.42
C PHE A 101 -11.24 6.19 14.23
N ASN A 102 -11.22 5.68 15.46
CA ASN A 102 -12.40 5.53 16.33
C ASN A 102 -13.57 4.78 15.65
N THR A 103 -13.23 3.79 14.82
CA THR A 103 -14.17 2.90 14.11
C THR A 103 -13.45 1.60 13.78
N ILE A 104 -14.17 0.61 13.25
CA ILE A 104 -13.61 -0.65 12.75
C ILE A 104 -13.77 -0.76 11.23
N PRO A 105 -12.88 -1.48 10.53
CA PRO A 105 -13.06 -1.75 9.11
C PRO A 105 -14.20 -2.77 8.91
N ASN A 106 -15.05 -2.56 7.90
CA ASN A 106 -16.08 -3.53 7.52
C ASN A 106 -15.56 -4.57 6.55
N VAL A 107 -14.51 -4.21 5.78
CA VAL A 107 -13.92 -5.07 4.76
C VAL A 107 -12.43 -4.80 4.62
N ILE A 108 -11.65 -5.87 4.45
CA ILE A 108 -10.25 -5.80 4.02
C ILE A 108 -10.19 -6.08 2.52
N ILE A 109 -9.50 -5.21 1.77
CA ILE A 109 -9.32 -5.37 0.33
C ILE A 109 -7.84 -5.63 0.06
N SER A 110 -7.52 -6.78 -0.52
CA SER A 110 -6.15 -7.22 -0.72
C SER A 110 -5.93 -7.84 -2.09
N GLY A 111 -4.74 -7.62 -2.66
CA GLY A 111 -4.24 -8.32 -3.84
C GLY A 111 -3.34 -9.52 -3.50
N GLU A 112 -3.19 -9.84 -2.21
CA GLU A 112 -2.33 -10.91 -1.72
C GLU A 112 -3.09 -12.22 -1.49
N GLU A 113 -2.32 -13.28 -1.27
CA GLU A 113 -2.81 -14.65 -1.18
C GLU A 113 -3.89 -14.87 -0.11
N ALA A 114 -4.76 -15.84 -0.36
CA ALA A 114 -5.91 -16.18 0.47
C ALA A 114 -5.59 -16.42 1.97
N GLN A 115 -4.37 -16.82 2.31
CA GLN A 115 -3.97 -17.05 3.69
C GLN A 115 -3.97 -15.78 4.55
N ARG A 116 -3.50 -14.64 4.01
CA ARG A 116 -3.50 -13.36 4.75
C ARG A 116 -4.90 -12.81 4.95
N ILE A 117 -5.80 -13.09 4.00
CA ILE A 117 -7.21 -12.71 4.10
C ILE A 117 -7.88 -13.48 5.26
N ALA A 118 -7.55 -14.75 5.44
CA ALA A 118 -8.12 -15.59 6.47
C ALA A 118 -7.82 -15.13 7.92
N TRP A 119 -6.79 -14.31 8.15
CA TRP A 119 -6.48 -13.81 9.50
C TRP A 119 -7.52 -12.85 10.03
N PHE A 120 -8.12 -12.03 9.17
CA PHE A 120 -9.15 -11.07 9.56
C PHE A 120 -10.53 -11.70 9.72
N SER A 121 -10.89 -12.67 8.88
CA SER A 121 -12.24 -13.24 8.86
C SER A 121 -12.59 -14.08 10.07
N LYS A 122 -11.58 -14.61 10.80
CA LYS A 122 -11.80 -15.50 11.95
C LYS A 122 -11.99 -14.76 13.27
N SER A 123 -11.31 -13.63 13.46
CA SER A 123 -11.26 -12.94 14.75
C SER A 123 -12.32 -11.83 14.90
N GLN A 124 -12.71 -11.16 13.82
CA GLN A 124 -13.39 -9.86 13.89
C GLN A 124 -14.68 -9.75 13.06
N GLN A 125 -15.13 -10.80 12.39
CA GLN A 125 -16.28 -10.76 11.47
C GLN A 125 -16.14 -9.68 10.38
N ILE A 126 -14.90 -9.43 9.93
CA ILE A 126 -14.59 -8.47 8.88
C ILE A 126 -14.61 -9.21 7.53
N ASP A 127 -15.37 -8.69 6.58
CA ASP A 127 -15.39 -9.22 5.23
C ASP A 127 -14.01 -9.08 4.57
N THR A 128 -13.70 -9.99 3.66
CA THR A 128 -12.48 -9.92 2.86
C THR A 128 -12.81 -9.94 1.37
N VAL A 129 -12.18 -9.04 0.62
CA VAL A 129 -12.28 -8.99 -0.84
C VAL A 129 -10.90 -9.19 -1.43
N TYR A 130 -10.76 -10.27 -2.20
CA TYR A 130 -9.57 -10.53 -2.99
C TYR A 130 -9.68 -9.85 -4.35
N VAL A 131 -8.67 -9.05 -4.69
CA VAL A 131 -8.55 -8.38 -5.99
C VAL A 131 -7.47 -9.10 -6.81
N PRO A 132 -7.82 -9.82 -7.87
CA PRO A 132 -6.86 -10.55 -8.68
C PRO A 132 -5.83 -9.62 -9.32
N LYS A 133 -4.62 -10.12 -9.51
CA LYS A 133 -3.58 -9.41 -10.26
C LYS A 133 -3.98 -9.29 -11.73
N ILE A 134 -4.12 -8.08 -12.22
CA ILE A 134 -4.40 -7.79 -13.64
C ILE A 134 -3.13 -7.60 -14.47
N LEU A 135 -1.99 -7.43 -13.82
CA LEU A 135 -0.69 -7.19 -14.43
C LEU A 135 0.38 -8.07 -13.79
N ASN A 136 1.24 -8.66 -14.62
CA ASN A 136 2.39 -9.42 -14.12
C ASN A 136 3.54 -8.48 -13.72
N ILE A 137 3.30 -7.69 -12.69
CA ILE A 137 4.25 -6.71 -12.15
C ILE A 137 4.43 -6.87 -10.65
N SER A 138 5.62 -6.58 -10.18
CA SER A 138 5.93 -6.49 -8.75
C SER A 138 6.74 -5.23 -8.44
N ALA A 139 6.65 -4.78 -7.20
CA ALA A 139 7.45 -3.65 -6.72
C ALA A 139 8.97 -3.91 -6.88
N THR A 140 9.42 -5.16 -6.77
CA THR A 140 10.82 -5.56 -6.99
C THR A 140 11.25 -5.30 -8.42
N LYS A 141 10.51 -5.80 -9.42
CA LYS A 141 10.81 -5.54 -10.85
C LYS A 141 10.85 -4.05 -11.18
N LEU A 142 9.96 -3.26 -10.56
CA LEU A 142 9.98 -1.81 -10.77
C LEU A 142 11.18 -1.13 -10.12
N ARG A 143 11.63 -1.57 -8.93
CA ARG A 143 12.86 -1.05 -8.33
C ARG A 143 14.10 -1.39 -9.17
N GLU A 144 14.15 -2.57 -9.76
CA GLU A 144 15.20 -2.95 -10.72
C GLU A 144 15.19 -2.03 -11.94
N ALA A 145 14.04 -1.81 -12.56
CA ALA A 145 13.91 -0.89 -13.70
C ALA A 145 14.33 0.55 -13.35
N ILE A 146 13.96 1.04 -12.17
CA ILE A 146 14.40 2.36 -11.69
C ILE A 146 15.94 2.40 -11.55
N LEU A 147 16.52 1.37 -10.97
CA LEU A 147 17.97 1.27 -10.78
C LEU A 147 18.72 1.27 -12.11
N GLU A 148 18.25 0.50 -13.09
CA GLU A 148 18.78 0.38 -14.45
C GLU A 148 18.51 1.62 -15.31
N ASN A 149 17.86 2.63 -14.76
CA ASN A 149 17.43 3.85 -15.48
C ASN A 149 16.45 3.57 -16.63
N ASN A 150 15.67 2.48 -16.54
CA ASN A 150 14.70 2.08 -17.55
C ASN A 150 13.35 2.77 -17.31
N PHE A 151 13.30 4.07 -17.63
CA PHE A 151 12.08 4.88 -17.47
C PHE A 151 10.93 4.37 -18.33
N GLU A 152 11.20 3.95 -19.56
CA GLU A 152 10.18 3.49 -20.51
C GLU A 152 9.45 2.22 -20.00
N TYR A 153 10.20 1.29 -19.39
CA TYR A 153 9.57 0.14 -18.75
C TYR A 153 8.76 0.55 -17.52
N TRP A 154 9.34 1.37 -16.62
CA TRP A 154 8.70 1.79 -15.38
C TRP A 154 7.39 2.53 -15.62
N LYS A 155 7.33 3.46 -16.59
CA LYS A 155 6.14 4.26 -16.89
C LYS A 155 4.95 3.43 -17.39
N GLN A 156 5.19 2.28 -18.02
CA GLN A 156 4.11 1.38 -18.48
C GLN A 156 3.26 0.87 -17.32
N TYR A 157 3.86 0.74 -16.15
CA TYR A 157 3.23 0.15 -14.95
C TYR A 157 2.90 1.16 -13.86
N THR A 158 3.11 2.44 -14.12
CA THR A 158 2.87 3.51 -13.14
C THR A 158 1.92 4.58 -13.68
N ASN A 159 1.33 5.32 -12.75
CA ASN A 159 0.48 6.46 -13.07
C ASN A 159 1.33 7.64 -13.55
N ASP A 160 0.86 8.38 -14.56
CA ASP A 160 1.56 9.54 -15.13
C ASP A 160 1.79 10.67 -14.13
N LYS A 161 0.92 10.83 -13.14
CA LYS A 161 1.05 11.82 -12.06
C LYS A 161 2.30 11.68 -11.21
N ILE A 162 2.99 10.53 -11.30
CA ILE A 162 4.22 10.27 -10.53
C ILE A 162 5.48 10.13 -11.41
N TRP A 163 5.38 10.33 -12.72
CA TRP A 163 6.54 10.19 -13.60
C TRP A 163 7.65 11.19 -13.29
N ASP A 164 7.31 12.37 -12.78
CA ASP A 164 8.26 13.36 -12.28
C ASP A 164 9.11 12.87 -11.09
N GLN A 165 8.69 11.78 -10.42
CA GLN A 165 9.38 11.22 -9.26
C GLN A 165 10.46 10.18 -9.62
N PHE A 166 10.56 9.77 -10.89
CA PHE A 166 11.48 8.70 -11.30
C PHE A 166 12.95 8.95 -10.92
N ILE A 167 13.46 10.12 -11.22
CA ILE A 167 14.86 10.49 -10.92
C ILE A 167 15.10 10.51 -9.40
N LYS A 168 14.14 11.04 -8.63
CA LYS A 168 14.23 11.05 -7.17
C LYS A 168 14.22 9.64 -6.59
N MET A 169 13.35 8.76 -7.08
CA MET A 169 13.31 7.35 -6.70
C MET A 169 14.63 6.66 -6.99
N ARG A 170 15.19 6.88 -8.18
CA ARG A 170 16.48 6.32 -8.57
C ARG A 170 17.61 6.77 -7.65
N LYS A 171 17.67 8.06 -7.33
CA LYS A 171 18.65 8.60 -6.38
C LYS A 171 18.57 7.90 -5.02
N ILE A 172 17.38 7.77 -4.46
CA ILE A 172 17.15 7.11 -3.16
C ILE A 172 17.64 5.65 -3.20
N ILE A 173 17.30 4.88 -4.23
CA ILE A 173 17.73 3.48 -4.36
C ILE A 173 19.25 3.35 -4.47
N LEU A 174 19.90 4.23 -5.23
CA LEU A 174 21.36 4.25 -5.37
C LEU A 174 22.06 4.60 -4.05
N GLU A 175 21.57 5.57 -3.30
CA GLU A 175 22.08 5.95 -1.99
C GLU A 175 21.94 4.79 -0.98
N THR A 176 20.78 4.15 -0.95
CA THR A 176 20.52 2.95 -0.11
C THR A 176 21.54 1.83 -0.37
N ARG A 177 21.96 1.63 -1.63
CA ARG A 177 22.96 0.61 -1.97
C ARG A 177 24.38 1.01 -1.60
N ARG A 178 24.71 2.31 -1.65
CA ARG A 178 26.06 2.83 -1.28
C ARG A 178 26.31 2.72 0.22
N ASN A 179 25.28 2.94 1.04
CA ASN A 179 25.39 2.91 2.50
C ASN A 179 25.55 1.48 3.07
N LYS A 180 25.44 0.45 2.22
CA LYS A 180 25.67 -0.97 2.59
C LYS A 180 27.10 -1.47 2.34
N LYS A 181 27.94 -0.66 1.68
CA LYS A 181 29.36 -0.97 1.48
C LYS A 181 30.22 -0.31 2.55
#